data_f827af6c40696547e838bbb1555436bd
#
_entry.id   f827af6c40696547e838bbb1555436bd
#
_cell.length_a   1.000
_cell.length_b   1.000
_cell.length_c   1.000
_cell.angle_alpha   90.00
_cell.angle_beta   90.00
_cell.angle_gamma   90.00
#
_symmetry.space_group_name_H-M   'P 1'
#
loop_
_entity.id
_entity.type
_entity.pdbx_description
1 polymer ?
#
loop_
_entity_poly.entity_id
_entity_poly.type
_entity_poly.pdbx_seq_one_letter_code
_entity_poly.pdbx_strand_id
1 'polypeptide(L)'
;GRYVEEPITGEKPHILKNDLPKVRKINRNVVVGFAGDTLAAVQIINAVDEYQTQYLTLEKVVKILREKAATVSVQPVGVRLIVGGRNRKGVFTMTMMGSVDGYEPQTQAARKGAYLIEGACSHTDVAPWLEEEVKPQAANWHSLDDVAHTLDGCIAKMAKLDKSINTTYFRQLVM
;
A
#
# COMPACT_ATOMS: atom_id res chain seq x y z
N GLY A 1 4.26 -6.98 -7.13
CA GLY A 1 2.86 -7.13 -7.53
C GLY A 1 2.69 -7.72 -8.91
N ARG A 2 1.51 -8.21 -9.18
CA ARG A 2 1.13 -8.80 -10.47
C ARG A 2 0.18 -7.84 -11.18
N TYR A 3 0.42 -7.56 -12.46
CA TYR A 3 -0.51 -6.86 -13.32
C TYR A 3 -1.30 -7.90 -14.12
N VAL A 4 -2.61 -7.88 -13.96
CA VAL A 4 -3.54 -8.83 -14.60
C VAL A 4 -4.51 -8.00 -15.44
N GLU A 5 -4.66 -8.35 -16.70
CA GLU A 5 -5.71 -7.81 -17.54
C GLU A 5 -6.95 -8.69 -17.41
N GLU A 6 -8.06 -8.10 -16.97
CA GLU A 6 -9.34 -8.79 -16.93
C GLU A 6 -9.99 -8.71 -18.32
N PRO A 7 -10.28 -9.84 -18.96
CA PRO A 7 -10.90 -9.85 -20.29
C PRO A 7 -12.35 -9.38 -20.21
N ILE A 8 -12.77 -8.65 -21.23
CA ILE A 8 -14.14 -8.13 -21.38
C ILE A 8 -15.15 -9.29 -21.56
N THR A 9 -14.70 -10.47 -21.94
CA THR A 9 -15.55 -11.64 -22.26
C THR A 9 -14.92 -12.93 -21.72
N GLY A 10 -15.26 -13.36 -20.52
CA GLY A 10 -15.14 -14.75 -20.04
C GLY A 10 -13.85 -15.55 -20.26
N GLU A 11 -12.84 -14.97 -20.88
CA GLU A 11 -11.52 -15.56 -21.05
C GLU A 11 -10.72 -15.51 -19.74
N LYS A 12 -9.70 -16.35 -19.61
CA LYS A 12 -8.86 -16.33 -18.42
C LYS A 12 -8.03 -15.05 -18.37
N PRO A 13 -7.92 -14.38 -17.20
CA PRO A 13 -7.09 -13.20 -17.04
C PRO A 13 -5.65 -13.43 -17.50
N HIS A 14 -5.12 -12.52 -18.30
CA HIS A 14 -3.71 -12.56 -18.73
C HIS A 14 -2.81 -11.84 -17.73
N ILE A 15 -1.74 -12.50 -17.29
CA ILE A 15 -0.72 -11.89 -16.44
C ILE A 15 0.24 -11.11 -17.34
N LEU A 16 0.15 -9.79 -17.33
CA LEU A 16 1.01 -8.91 -18.12
C LEU A 16 2.37 -8.68 -17.46
N LYS A 17 2.41 -8.63 -16.12
CA LYS A 17 3.63 -8.39 -15.36
C LYS A 17 3.57 -9.00 -13.95
N ASN A 18 4.63 -9.71 -13.56
CA ASN A 18 4.71 -10.37 -12.26
C ASN A 18 5.51 -9.62 -11.20
N ASP A 19 6.32 -8.64 -11.59
CA ASP A 19 7.33 -7.96 -10.77
C ASP A 19 7.08 -6.46 -10.61
N LEU A 20 5.82 -6.02 -10.77
CA LEU A 20 5.47 -4.62 -10.65
C LEU A 20 5.66 -4.11 -9.21
N PRO A 21 6.52 -3.12 -8.97
CA PRO A 21 6.65 -2.52 -7.65
C PRO A 21 5.38 -1.73 -7.33
N LYS A 22 4.68 -2.15 -6.27
CA LYS A 22 3.46 -1.48 -5.77
C LYS A 22 3.73 -0.61 -4.54
N VAL A 23 5.00 -0.36 -4.26
CA VAL A 23 5.44 0.51 -3.17
C VAL A 23 6.45 1.51 -3.72
N ARG A 24 6.26 2.79 -3.39
CA ARG A 24 7.14 3.88 -3.79
C ARG A 24 7.56 4.70 -2.57
N LYS A 25 8.86 4.84 -2.38
CA LYS A 25 9.43 5.77 -1.41
C LYS A 25 9.40 7.18 -2.00
N ILE A 26 8.69 8.09 -1.34
CA ILE A 26 8.61 9.49 -1.75
C ILE A 26 9.83 10.25 -1.22
N ASN A 27 10.14 10.07 0.06
CA ASN A 27 11.34 10.62 0.68
C ASN A 27 11.73 9.76 1.90
N ARG A 28 12.67 10.24 2.73
CA ARG A 28 13.13 9.51 3.92
C ARG A 28 12.03 9.24 4.97
N ASN A 29 10.95 10.01 4.95
CA ASN A 29 9.89 9.98 5.97
C ASN A 29 8.58 9.40 5.45
N VAL A 30 8.39 9.26 4.12
CA VAL A 30 7.09 8.91 3.52
C VAL A 30 7.24 7.85 2.43
N VAL A 31 6.40 6.84 2.52
CA VAL A 31 6.23 5.78 1.53
C VAL A 31 4.77 5.69 1.12
N VAL A 32 4.51 5.34 -0.13
CA VAL A 32 3.16 5.10 -0.68
C VAL A 32 3.10 3.71 -1.27
N GLY A 33 2.11 2.94 -0.85
CA GLY A 33 1.75 1.67 -1.46
C GLY A 33 0.40 1.75 -2.16
N PHE A 34 0.14 0.85 -3.11
CA PHE A 34 -1.15 0.78 -3.79
C PHE A 34 -1.58 -0.63 -4.17
N ALA A 35 -2.89 -0.81 -4.36
CA ALA A 35 -3.51 -1.97 -4.98
C ALA A 35 -4.65 -1.55 -5.91
N GLY A 36 -5.10 -2.46 -6.77
CA GLY A 36 -6.17 -2.23 -7.74
C GLY A 36 -5.65 -1.73 -9.08
N ASP A 37 -6.39 -0.80 -9.70
CA ASP A 37 -6.05 -0.21 -11.01
C ASP A 37 -4.67 0.44 -10.99
N THR A 38 -3.73 -0.22 -11.61
CA THR A 38 -2.32 0.18 -11.60
C THR A 38 -2.08 1.48 -12.37
N LEU A 39 -2.75 1.68 -13.49
CA LEU A 39 -2.55 2.88 -14.31
C LEU A 39 -3.06 4.11 -13.58
N ALA A 40 -4.26 4.02 -13.02
CA ALA A 40 -4.82 5.08 -12.21
C ALA A 40 -3.97 5.36 -10.96
N ALA A 41 -3.54 4.31 -10.24
CA ALA A 41 -2.69 4.46 -9.06
C ALA A 41 -1.35 5.16 -9.37
N VAL A 42 -0.70 4.78 -10.47
CA VAL A 42 0.56 5.40 -10.90
C VAL A 42 0.34 6.86 -11.28
N GLN A 43 -0.74 7.19 -12.01
CA GLN A 43 -1.08 8.59 -12.32
C GLN A 43 -1.30 9.43 -11.06
N ILE A 44 -2.00 8.86 -10.07
CA ILE A 44 -2.24 9.54 -8.79
C ILE A 44 -0.92 9.76 -8.05
N ILE A 45 -0.09 8.72 -7.93
CA ILE A 45 1.17 8.79 -7.17
C ILE A 45 2.18 9.72 -7.84
N ASN A 46 2.24 9.76 -9.17
CA ASN A 46 3.16 10.64 -9.89
C ASN A 46 2.85 12.12 -9.73
N ALA A 47 1.66 12.50 -9.26
CA ALA A 47 1.36 13.90 -8.94
C ALA A 47 2.29 14.50 -7.87
N VAL A 48 2.94 13.67 -7.05
CA VAL A 48 3.93 14.17 -6.07
C VAL A 48 5.20 14.68 -6.74
N ASP A 49 5.51 14.25 -7.98
CA ASP A 49 6.71 14.66 -8.72
C ASP A 49 6.68 16.11 -9.19
N GLU A 50 5.49 16.73 -9.19
CA GLU A 50 5.34 18.16 -9.46
C GLU A 50 5.89 19.04 -8.32
N TYR A 51 6.27 18.44 -7.19
CA TYR A 51 6.76 19.09 -6.00
C TYR A 51 8.20 18.66 -5.66
N GLN A 52 8.88 19.47 -4.84
CA GLN A 52 10.17 19.09 -4.28
C GLN A 52 9.97 18.01 -3.20
N THR A 53 10.01 16.75 -3.62
CA THR A 53 9.58 15.59 -2.82
C THR A 53 10.31 15.46 -1.48
N GLN A 54 11.59 15.92 -1.38
CA GLN A 54 12.39 15.88 -0.15
C GLN A 54 11.77 16.70 0.99
N TYR A 55 10.93 17.70 0.68
CA TYR A 55 10.28 18.57 1.67
C TYR A 55 8.81 18.22 1.94
N LEU A 56 8.28 17.21 1.25
CA LEU A 56 6.89 16.81 1.46
C LEU A 56 6.71 16.12 2.81
N THR A 57 5.77 16.63 3.59
CA THR A 57 5.29 15.93 4.80
C THR A 57 4.26 14.87 4.42
N LEU A 58 4.00 13.93 5.32
CA LEU A 58 2.99 12.89 5.11
C LEU A 58 1.63 13.49 4.78
N GLU A 59 1.18 14.50 5.56
CA GLU A 59 -0.11 15.15 5.36
C GLU A 59 -0.19 15.87 4.00
N LYS A 60 0.92 16.44 3.54
CA LYS A 60 0.97 17.08 2.23
C LYS A 60 0.88 16.04 1.11
N VAL A 61 1.58 14.90 1.25
CA VAL A 61 1.47 13.80 0.30
C VAL A 61 0.04 13.29 0.24
N VAL A 62 -0.60 13.00 1.38
CA VAL A 62 -2.02 12.58 1.43
C VAL A 62 -2.92 13.56 0.71
N LYS A 63 -2.74 14.87 0.95
CA LYS A 63 -3.53 15.91 0.28
C LYS A 63 -3.34 15.89 -1.24
N ILE A 64 -2.09 15.84 -1.73
CA ILE A 64 -1.78 15.80 -3.18
C ILE A 64 -2.43 14.59 -3.83
N LEU A 65 -2.27 13.41 -3.22
CA LEU A 65 -2.83 12.17 -3.76
C LEU A 65 -4.36 12.22 -3.83
N ARG A 66 -5.02 12.73 -2.79
CA ARG A 66 -6.48 12.89 -2.75
C ARG A 66 -6.98 13.85 -3.83
N GLU A 67 -6.36 15.02 -3.97
CA GLU A 67 -6.71 16.01 -4.98
C GLU A 67 -6.54 15.45 -6.40
N LYS A 68 -5.45 14.72 -6.65
CA LYS A 68 -5.22 14.07 -7.95
C LYS A 68 -6.22 12.95 -8.22
N ALA A 69 -6.50 12.11 -7.22
CA ALA A 69 -7.42 10.99 -7.34
C ALA A 69 -8.82 11.41 -7.76
N ALA A 70 -9.28 12.59 -7.33
CA ALA A 70 -10.56 13.15 -7.74
C ALA A 70 -10.66 13.48 -9.25
N THR A 71 -9.54 13.52 -9.96
CA THR A 71 -9.45 13.87 -11.39
C THR A 71 -9.10 12.68 -12.29
N VAL A 72 -8.78 11.53 -11.71
CA VAL A 72 -8.35 10.34 -12.45
C VAL A 72 -9.52 9.36 -12.59
N SER A 73 -9.77 8.92 -13.83
CA SER A 73 -10.72 7.83 -14.08
C SER A 73 -10.13 6.51 -13.57
N VAL A 74 -10.96 5.74 -12.87
CA VAL A 74 -10.56 4.48 -12.23
C VAL A 74 -11.43 3.34 -12.77
N GLN A 75 -10.81 2.22 -13.09
CA GLN A 75 -11.49 0.98 -13.49
C GLN A 75 -12.37 0.44 -12.35
N PRO A 76 -13.37 -0.44 -12.64
CA PRO A 76 -14.25 -1.02 -11.61
C PRO A 76 -13.54 -1.73 -10.46
N VAL A 77 -12.33 -2.25 -10.70
CA VAL A 77 -11.48 -2.86 -9.65
C VAL A 77 -11.08 -1.85 -8.57
N GLY A 78 -11.20 -0.56 -8.87
CA GLY A 78 -10.87 0.50 -7.93
C GLY A 78 -9.37 0.70 -7.70
N VAL A 79 -9.06 1.69 -6.86
CA VAL A 79 -7.70 1.95 -6.35
C VAL A 79 -7.76 2.05 -4.84
N ARG A 80 -6.81 1.41 -4.17
CA ARG A 80 -6.51 1.61 -2.74
C ARG A 80 -5.08 2.13 -2.60
N LEU A 81 -4.91 3.15 -1.78
CA LEU A 81 -3.61 3.77 -1.47
C LEU A 81 -3.35 3.65 0.03
N ILE A 82 -2.11 3.33 0.37
CA ILE A 82 -1.61 3.37 1.75
C ILE A 82 -0.44 4.35 1.78
N VAL A 83 -0.54 5.38 2.61
CA VAL A 83 0.55 6.34 2.85
C VAL A 83 1.07 6.13 4.25
N GLY A 84 2.29 5.64 4.36
CA GLY A 84 2.96 5.39 5.64
C GLY A 84 4.14 6.32 5.87
N GLY A 85 4.41 6.67 7.13
CA GLY A 85 5.58 7.46 7.47
C GLY A 85 5.45 8.26 8.75
N ARG A 86 6.33 9.25 8.94
CA ARG A 86 6.28 10.16 10.09
C ARG A 86 5.50 11.43 9.76
N ASN A 87 4.56 11.77 10.62
CA ASN A 87 3.85 13.04 10.57
C ASN A 87 4.74 14.20 11.10
N ARG A 88 4.23 15.43 11.05
CA ARG A 88 4.97 16.63 11.53
C ARG A 88 5.37 16.56 13.01
N LYS A 89 4.73 15.74 13.82
CA LYS A 89 5.04 15.54 15.24
C LYS A 89 6.07 14.41 15.45
N GLY A 90 6.59 13.82 14.37
CA GLY A 90 7.53 12.70 14.43
C GLY A 90 6.88 11.36 14.77
N VAL A 91 5.56 11.28 14.83
CA VAL A 91 4.81 10.06 15.13
C VAL A 91 4.62 9.27 13.84
N PHE A 92 4.87 7.98 13.87
CA PHE A 92 4.53 7.10 12.76
C PHE A 92 3.03 7.02 12.60
N THR A 93 2.58 7.29 11.38
CA THR A 93 1.17 7.24 10.99
C THR A 93 1.01 6.49 9.68
N MET A 94 -0.16 5.94 9.51
CA MET A 94 -0.59 5.29 8.30
C MET A 94 -1.94 5.84 7.88
N THR A 95 -2.08 6.20 6.62
CA THR A 95 -3.33 6.71 6.06
C THR A 95 -3.75 5.83 4.91
N MET A 96 -4.96 5.31 4.97
CA MET A 96 -5.61 4.61 3.87
C MET A 96 -6.58 5.53 3.15
N MET A 97 -6.69 5.35 1.82
CA MET A 97 -7.65 6.02 0.94
C MET A 97 -8.05 5.07 -0.18
N GLY A 98 -9.31 5.06 -0.56
CA GLY A 98 -9.78 4.19 -1.63
C GLY A 98 -10.82 4.86 -2.53
N SER A 99 -10.89 4.41 -3.78
CA SER A 99 -11.89 4.90 -4.74
C SER A 99 -13.33 4.61 -4.29
N VAL A 100 -13.54 3.52 -3.54
CA VAL A 100 -14.85 3.14 -3.00
C VAL A 100 -15.39 4.18 -2.02
N ASP A 101 -14.50 4.79 -1.22
CA ASP A 101 -14.84 5.79 -0.21
C ASP A 101 -14.57 7.22 -0.69
N GLY A 102 -14.47 7.44 -2.02
CA GLY A 102 -14.17 8.74 -2.60
C GLY A 102 -12.82 9.32 -2.14
N TYR A 103 -11.87 8.43 -1.82
CA TYR A 103 -10.54 8.77 -1.30
C TYR A 103 -10.56 9.56 0.02
N GLU A 104 -11.57 9.35 0.86
CA GLU A 104 -11.58 9.94 2.20
C GLU A 104 -10.46 9.34 3.06
N PRO A 105 -9.54 10.16 3.61
CA PRO A 105 -8.39 9.65 4.34
C PRO A 105 -8.78 9.06 5.70
N GLN A 106 -8.43 7.81 5.93
CA GLN A 106 -8.54 7.14 7.23
C GLN A 106 -7.13 7.02 7.82
N THR A 107 -6.84 7.79 8.86
CA THR A 107 -5.50 7.88 9.44
C THR A 107 -5.43 7.25 10.83
N GLN A 108 -4.43 6.40 11.01
CA GLN A 108 -4.08 5.81 12.30
C GLN A 108 -2.67 6.26 12.70
N ALA A 109 -2.46 6.45 13.99
CA ALA A 109 -1.15 6.80 14.55
C ALA A 109 -0.63 5.66 15.44
N ALA A 110 0.64 5.32 15.28
CA ALA A 110 1.29 4.34 16.14
C ALA A 110 1.39 4.87 17.58
N ARG A 111 1.02 4.04 18.54
CA ARG A 111 1.32 4.31 19.96
C ARG A 111 2.77 3.89 20.23
N LYS A 112 3.39 4.51 21.24
CA LYS A 112 4.74 4.12 21.68
C LYS A 112 4.77 2.64 22.05
N GLY A 113 5.71 1.90 21.47
CA GLY A 113 5.84 0.46 21.70
C GLY A 113 4.81 -0.41 20.97
N ALA A 114 4.03 0.17 20.05
CA ALA A 114 3.09 -0.56 19.21
C ALA A 114 3.50 -0.49 17.74
N TYR A 115 2.96 -1.40 16.95
CA TYR A 115 3.06 -1.39 15.49
C TYR A 115 1.71 -1.02 14.88
N LEU A 116 1.77 -0.54 13.64
CA LEU A 116 0.62 -0.45 12.74
C LEU A 116 0.89 -1.37 11.56
N ILE A 117 -0.12 -2.14 11.19
CA ILE A 117 -0.06 -2.98 10.00
C ILE A 117 -1.30 -2.76 9.17
N GLU A 118 -1.09 -2.64 7.87
CA GLU A 118 -2.15 -2.51 6.89
C GLU A 118 -1.79 -3.24 5.61
N GLY A 119 -2.82 -3.73 4.94
CA GLY A 119 -2.71 -4.34 3.64
C GLY A 119 -3.70 -3.74 2.66
N ALA A 120 -3.28 -3.58 1.41
CA ALA A 120 -4.17 -3.24 0.32
C ALA A 120 -4.19 -4.38 -0.71
N CYS A 121 -5.38 -4.91 -0.95
CA CYS A 121 -5.65 -5.90 -1.98
C CYS A 121 -6.90 -5.49 -2.74
N SER A 122 -6.97 -5.83 -4.03
CA SER A 122 -8.12 -5.48 -4.87
C SER A 122 -9.36 -6.31 -4.59
N HIS A 123 -9.20 -7.54 -4.08
CA HIS A 123 -10.29 -8.52 -4.00
C HIS A 123 -10.58 -9.03 -2.58
N THR A 124 -9.74 -8.75 -1.61
CA THR A 124 -9.84 -9.32 -0.26
C THR A 124 -9.62 -8.23 0.78
N ASP A 125 -10.45 -8.22 1.81
CA ASP A 125 -10.16 -7.45 3.02
C ASP A 125 -9.07 -8.19 3.81
N VAL A 126 -7.85 -7.66 3.74
CA VAL A 126 -6.66 -8.32 4.27
C VAL A 126 -6.25 -7.78 5.65
N ALA A 127 -6.74 -6.63 6.06
CA ALA A 127 -6.28 -6.01 7.30
C ALA A 127 -6.57 -6.85 8.56
N PRO A 128 -7.79 -7.35 8.79
CA PRO A 128 -8.06 -8.23 9.92
C PRO A 128 -7.23 -9.51 9.91
N TRP A 129 -7.10 -10.12 8.73
CA TRP A 129 -6.31 -11.33 8.57
C TRP A 129 -4.82 -11.10 8.85
N LEU A 130 -4.25 -9.98 8.37
CA LEU A 130 -2.86 -9.61 8.64
C LEU A 130 -2.64 -9.41 10.15
N GLU A 131 -3.56 -8.77 10.83
CA GLU A 131 -3.46 -8.55 12.27
C GLU A 131 -3.44 -9.87 13.03
N GLU A 132 -4.31 -10.81 12.68
CA GLU A 132 -4.34 -12.16 13.28
C GLU A 132 -3.05 -12.94 13.04
N GLU A 133 -2.47 -12.88 11.84
CA GLU A 133 -1.24 -13.57 11.48
C GLU A 133 0.02 -12.94 12.11
N VAL A 134 0.04 -11.63 12.25
CA VAL A 134 1.21 -10.87 12.72
C VAL A 134 1.27 -10.80 14.24
N LYS A 135 0.13 -10.62 14.91
CA LYS A 135 0.05 -10.41 16.36
C LYS A 135 0.80 -11.46 17.20
N PRO A 136 0.70 -12.78 16.93
CA PRO A 136 1.45 -13.77 17.69
C PRO A 136 2.96 -13.68 17.52
N GLN A 137 3.43 -13.13 16.40
CA GLN A 137 4.86 -13.05 16.05
C GLN A 137 5.49 -11.74 16.53
N ALA A 138 4.68 -10.70 16.66
CA ALA A 138 5.17 -9.35 17.01
C ALA A 138 5.89 -9.28 18.35
N ALA A 139 5.54 -10.15 19.31
CA ALA A 139 6.23 -10.24 20.59
C ALA A 139 7.69 -10.70 20.47
N ASN A 140 8.05 -11.35 19.38
CA ASN A 140 9.38 -11.89 19.11
C ASN A 140 10.21 -10.99 18.18
N TRP A 141 9.73 -9.82 17.82
CA TRP A 141 10.47 -8.90 16.96
C TRP A 141 11.56 -8.17 17.76
N HIS A 142 12.81 -8.42 17.42
CA HIS A 142 13.99 -7.78 17.99
C HIS A 142 14.75 -6.96 16.95
N SER A 143 14.43 -7.15 15.65
CA SER A 143 15.07 -6.48 14.53
C SER A 143 14.09 -6.19 13.40
N LEU A 144 14.50 -5.36 12.44
CA LEU A 144 13.75 -5.15 11.20
C LEU A 144 13.70 -6.41 10.34
N ASP A 145 14.69 -7.29 10.45
CA ASP A 145 14.70 -8.56 9.72
C ASP A 145 13.62 -9.50 10.23
N ASP A 146 13.34 -9.53 11.54
CA ASP A 146 12.23 -10.32 12.11
C ASP A 146 10.88 -9.83 11.55
N VAL A 147 10.69 -8.50 11.51
CA VAL A 147 9.48 -7.91 10.89
C VAL A 147 9.37 -8.30 9.43
N ALA A 148 10.47 -8.16 8.67
CA ALA A 148 10.50 -8.48 7.27
C ALA A 148 10.17 -9.96 7.03
N HIS A 149 10.78 -10.86 7.80
CA HIS A 149 10.52 -12.30 7.69
C HIS A 149 9.05 -12.66 7.97
N THR A 150 8.46 -12.04 9.00
CA THR A 150 7.03 -12.20 9.30
C THR A 150 6.16 -11.76 8.13
N LEU A 151 6.41 -10.58 7.56
CA LEU A 151 5.64 -10.06 6.43
C LEU A 151 5.84 -10.88 5.15
N ASP A 152 7.03 -11.41 4.91
CA ASP A 152 7.29 -12.33 3.80
C ASP A 152 6.44 -13.60 3.92
N GLY A 153 6.34 -14.16 5.11
CA GLY A 153 5.47 -15.30 5.42
C GLY A 153 3.99 -14.98 5.15
N CYS A 154 3.54 -13.78 5.53
CA CYS A 154 2.19 -13.32 5.25
C CYS A 154 1.92 -13.20 3.75
N ILE A 155 2.83 -12.58 2.99
CA ILE A 155 2.70 -12.46 1.52
C ILE A 155 2.64 -13.84 0.87
N ALA A 156 3.48 -14.78 1.30
CA ALA A 156 3.48 -16.16 0.77
C ALA A 156 2.16 -16.89 1.03
N LYS A 157 1.54 -16.68 2.19
CA LYS A 157 0.21 -17.21 2.50
C LYS A 157 -0.89 -16.55 1.66
N MET A 158 -0.86 -15.21 1.56
CA MET A 158 -1.83 -14.45 0.76
C MET A 158 -1.78 -14.84 -0.71
N ALA A 159 -0.60 -15.06 -1.28
CA ALA A 159 -0.44 -15.49 -2.67
C ALA A 159 -1.08 -16.86 -2.98
N LYS A 160 -1.33 -17.68 -1.96
CA LYS A 160 -2.09 -18.94 -2.10
C LYS A 160 -3.60 -18.69 -2.12
N LEU A 161 -4.06 -17.66 -1.45
CA LEU A 161 -5.49 -17.31 -1.32
C LEU A 161 -5.96 -16.41 -2.46
N ASP A 162 -5.11 -15.49 -2.91
CA ASP A 162 -5.41 -14.52 -3.96
C ASP A 162 -4.39 -14.62 -5.09
N LYS A 163 -4.83 -15.07 -6.27
CA LYS A 163 -3.99 -15.24 -7.46
C LYS A 163 -3.47 -13.93 -8.05
N SER A 164 -4.02 -12.78 -7.67
CA SER A 164 -3.51 -11.46 -8.05
C SER A 164 -2.22 -11.10 -7.30
N ILE A 165 -1.91 -11.83 -6.22
CA ILE A 165 -0.72 -11.65 -5.41
C ILE A 165 0.32 -12.69 -5.84
N ASN A 166 1.56 -12.26 -6.03
CA ASN A 166 2.71 -13.15 -6.26
C ASN A 166 3.69 -13.10 -5.08
N THR A 167 4.67 -13.98 -5.10
CA THR A 167 5.73 -14.05 -4.09
C THR A 167 6.91 -13.12 -4.39
N THR A 168 6.87 -12.37 -5.49
CA THR A 168 7.85 -11.31 -5.77
C THR A 168 7.39 -10.02 -5.09
N TYR A 169 8.19 -9.49 -4.18
CA TYR A 169 7.84 -8.30 -3.41
C TYR A 169 9.02 -7.35 -3.28
N PHE A 170 8.68 -6.08 -3.07
CA PHE A 170 9.63 -5.00 -2.85
C PHE A 170 9.45 -4.46 -1.44
N ARG A 171 10.57 -4.14 -0.79
CA ARG A 171 10.59 -3.54 0.55
C ARG A 171 11.06 -2.11 0.46
N GLN A 172 10.44 -1.24 1.23
CA GLN A 172 10.87 0.15 1.39
C GLN A 172 10.89 0.49 2.87
N LEU A 173 12.03 1.01 3.33
CA LEU A 173 12.22 1.47 4.70
C LEU A 173 12.22 2.99 4.74
N VAL A 174 11.46 3.55 5.67
CA VAL A 174 11.50 4.96 6.06
C VAL A 174 11.80 5.04 7.56
N MET A 175 12.69 5.94 7.95
CA MET A 175 13.16 6.10 9.33
C MET A 175 12.92 7.54 9.81
#